data_12608cc051e954d49e7ad83a994eff25
#
_entry.id   12608cc051e954d49e7ad83a994eff25
#
_cell.length_a   1.000
_cell.length_b   1.000
_cell.length_c   1.000
_cell.angle_alpha   90.00
_cell.angle_beta   90.00
_cell.angle_gamma   90.00
#
_symmetry.space_group_name_H-M   'P 1'
#
loop_
_entity.id
_entity.type
_entity.pdbx_description
1 polymer ?
#
loop_
_entity_poly.entity_id
_entity_poly.type
_entity_poly.pdbx_seq_one_letter_code
_entity_poly.pdbx_strand_id
1 'polypeptide(L)'
;MSFFNYQENKLFAEQVSLSHVAKEIGTPCYVYSRAAFESQWRALDQAFGDHPHTVCFAVKANSNIAVLNVLAKLGSGFDIVSEGELRRVLLAGGDPQKVVFSGVAKNSKELAFAIKNKVKSINIESVAELDRVQEVAASLNATCLLYTSPSPRDRG
;
A
#
# COMPACT_ATOMS: atom_id res chain seq x y z
N MET A 1 13.06 19.21 -7.20
CA MET A 1 13.79 19.61 -5.97
C MET A 1 14.33 18.35 -5.32
N SER A 2 15.57 18.40 -4.80
CA SER A 2 16.14 17.29 -4.03
C SER A 2 15.70 17.43 -2.57
N PHE A 3 15.11 16.36 -2.00
CA PHE A 3 14.70 16.31 -0.59
C PHE A 3 15.85 15.96 0.35
N PHE A 4 17.01 15.59 -0.26
CA PHE A 4 18.26 15.36 0.43
C PHE A 4 19.30 16.32 -0.18
N ASN A 5 19.92 17.14 0.63
CA ASN A 5 20.88 18.15 0.15
C ASN A 5 22.02 18.36 1.16
N TYR A 6 23.13 18.86 0.66
CA TYR A 6 24.24 19.29 1.50
C TYR A 6 24.08 20.78 1.85
N GLN A 7 24.22 21.09 3.14
CA GLN A 7 24.29 22.44 3.69
C GLN A 7 25.55 22.50 4.57
N GLU A 8 26.48 23.40 4.28
CA GLU A 8 27.74 23.55 5.05
C GLU A 8 28.46 22.20 5.28
N ASN A 9 28.62 21.41 4.23
CA ASN A 9 29.25 20.08 4.24
C ASN A 9 28.53 19.02 5.10
N LYS A 10 27.29 19.27 5.55
CA LYS A 10 26.45 18.30 6.25
C LYS A 10 25.28 17.88 5.38
N LEU A 11 24.96 16.60 5.36
CA LEU A 11 23.81 16.08 4.62
C LEU A 11 22.53 16.23 5.44
N PHE A 12 21.51 16.78 4.82
CA PHE A 12 20.16 16.96 5.39
C PHE A 12 19.13 16.15 4.64
N ALA A 13 18.15 15.63 5.39
CA ALA A 13 16.86 15.22 4.87
C ALA A 13 15.86 16.31 5.22
N GLU A 14 15.36 17.03 4.21
CA GLU A 14 14.54 18.24 4.39
C GLU A 14 15.25 19.29 5.27
N GLN A 15 14.79 19.47 6.51
CA GLN A 15 15.36 20.41 7.48
C GLN A 15 16.19 19.73 8.59
N VAL A 16 16.32 18.39 8.53
CA VAL A 16 16.96 17.61 9.61
C VAL A 16 18.32 17.09 9.14
N SER A 17 19.41 17.41 9.88
CA SER A 17 20.72 16.87 9.54
C SER A 17 20.79 15.36 9.84
N LEU A 18 21.39 14.60 8.91
CA LEU A 18 21.52 13.15 9.11
C LEU A 18 22.50 12.82 10.25
N SER A 19 23.42 13.71 10.57
CA SER A 19 24.29 13.57 11.76
C SER A 19 23.48 13.62 13.06
N HIS A 20 22.45 14.47 13.11
CA HIS A 20 21.53 14.49 14.25
C HIS A 20 20.71 13.20 14.35
N VAL A 21 20.15 12.73 13.22
CA VAL A 21 19.41 11.46 13.17
C VAL A 21 20.29 10.30 13.66
N ALA A 22 21.52 10.20 13.17
CA ALA A 22 22.46 9.15 13.56
C ALA A 22 22.81 9.19 15.05
N LYS A 23 22.89 10.39 15.66
CA LYS A 23 23.17 10.57 17.08
C LYS A 23 21.97 10.16 17.96
N GLU A 24 20.74 10.52 17.56
CA GLU A 24 19.54 10.27 18.37
C GLU A 24 19.01 8.84 18.22
N ILE A 25 19.08 8.28 17.00
CA ILE A 25 18.47 6.98 16.67
C ILE A 25 19.52 5.87 16.57
N GLY A 26 20.77 6.22 16.26
CA GLY A 26 21.85 5.27 15.97
C GLY A 26 21.94 4.90 14.49
N THR A 27 22.95 4.07 14.20
CA THR A 27 23.21 3.52 12.86
C THR A 27 23.45 2.00 12.94
N PRO A 28 23.07 1.21 11.92
CA PRO A 28 22.48 1.65 10.65
C PRO A 28 20.99 2.01 10.78
N CYS A 29 20.53 3.00 10.01
CA CYS A 29 19.11 3.37 9.94
C CYS A 29 18.71 3.81 8.53
N TYR A 30 17.42 3.63 8.19
CA TYR A 30 16.84 4.18 6.96
C TYR A 30 16.16 5.51 7.26
N VAL A 31 16.42 6.52 6.44
CA VAL A 31 15.81 7.85 6.55
C VAL A 31 14.94 8.11 5.31
N TYR A 32 13.69 8.44 5.53
CA TYR A 32 12.73 8.76 4.48
C TYR A 32 12.27 10.21 4.59
N SER A 33 12.19 10.90 3.46
CA SER A 33 11.61 12.24 3.40
C SER A 33 10.09 12.14 3.25
N ARG A 34 9.37 12.76 4.16
CA ARG A 34 7.91 12.89 4.07
C ARG A 34 7.50 13.70 2.85
N ALA A 35 8.17 14.83 2.61
CA ALA A 35 7.89 15.69 1.48
C ALA A 35 8.12 14.99 0.14
N ALA A 36 9.08 14.04 0.07
CA ALA A 36 9.29 13.23 -1.12
C ALA A 36 8.08 12.34 -1.42
N PHE A 37 7.55 11.61 -0.41
CA PHE A 37 6.34 10.81 -0.58
C PHE A 37 5.15 11.66 -1.02
N GLU A 38 4.91 12.78 -0.34
CA GLU A 38 3.81 13.67 -0.65
C GLU A 38 3.90 14.25 -2.07
N SER A 39 5.08 14.70 -2.46
CA SER A 39 5.32 15.29 -3.78
C SER A 39 5.13 14.28 -4.90
N GLN A 40 5.71 13.08 -4.78
CA GLN A 40 5.60 12.04 -5.80
C GLN A 40 4.16 11.52 -5.93
N TRP A 41 3.48 11.31 -4.81
CA TRP A 41 2.10 10.86 -4.82
C TRP A 41 1.19 11.90 -5.51
N ARG A 42 1.32 13.18 -5.12
CA ARG A 42 0.55 14.28 -5.74
C ARG A 42 0.82 14.44 -7.23
N ALA A 43 2.09 14.32 -7.64
CA ALA A 43 2.47 14.43 -9.05
C ALA A 43 1.81 13.32 -9.89
N LEU A 44 1.78 12.08 -9.36
CA LEU A 44 1.12 10.97 -10.03
C LEU A 44 -0.39 11.16 -10.08
N ASP A 45 -1.02 11.50 -8.95
CA ASP A 45 -2.45 11.73 -8.84
C ASP A 45 -2.93 12.83 -9.80
N GLN A 46 -2.23 13.97 -9.81
CA GLN A 46 -2.53 15.09 -10.71
C GLN A 46 -2.34 14.77 -12.20
N ALA A 47 -1.44 13.83 -12.53
CA ALA A 47 -1.23 13.45 -13.93
C ALA A 47 -2.43 12.74 -14.56
N PHE A 48 -3.34 12.18 -13.78
CA PHE A 48 -4.59 11.61 -14.26
C PHE A 48 -5.68 12.66 -14.54
N GLY A 49 -5.52 13.90 -14.03
CA GLY A 49 -6.51 14.95 -14.20
C GLY A 49 -7.89 14.54 -13.70
N ASP A 50 -8.92 14.77 -14.52
CA ASP A 50 -10.32 14.47 -14.18
C ASP A 50 -10.72 13.00 -14.43
N HIS A 51 -9.80 12.15 -14.89
CA HIS A 51 -10.10 10.75 -15.10
C HIS A 51 -10.30 10.02 -13.75
N PRO A 52 -11.41 9.27 -13.58
CA PRO A 52 -11.63 8.49 -12.37
C PRO A 52 -10.49 7.48 -12.16
N HIS A 53 -9.76 7.61 -11.07
CA HIS A 53 -8.63 6.75 -10.75
C HIS A 53 -8.46 6.56 -9.24
N THR A 54 -7.61 5.63 -8.86
CA THR A 54 -7.16 5.45 -7.49
C THR A 54 -5.68 5.08 -7.52
N VAL A 55 -4.84 5.93 -6.96
CA VAL A 55 -3.41 5.62 -6.77
C VAL A 55 -3.27 4.68 -5.57
N CYS A 56 -2.83 3.44 -5.81
CA CYS A 56 -2.61 2.45 -4.76
C CYS A 56 -1.13 2.27 -4.49
N PHE A 57 -0.71 2.51 -3.25
CA PHE A 57 0.67 2.25 -2.82
C PHE A 57 0.88 0.78 -2.51
N ALA A 58 1.89 0.16 -3.12
CA ALA A 58 2.28 -1.22 -2.85
C ALA A 58 2.97 -1.33 -1.48
N VAL A 59 2.26 -1.88 -0.50
CA VAL A 59 2.72 -1.94 0.90
C VAL A 59 4.01 -2.73 1.06
N LYS A 60 4.23 -3.75 0.23
CA LYS A 60 5.48 -4.53 0.19
C LYS A 60 6.74 -3.70 -0.03
N ALA A 61 6.62 -2.52 -0.66
CA ALA A 61 7.77 -1.62 -0.89
C ALA A 61 8.23 -0.95 0.42
N ASN A 62 7.29 -0.57 1.29
CA ASN A 62 7.57 -0.03 2.61
C ASN A 62 6.34 -0.14 3.51
N SER A 63 6.34 -1.07 4.45
CA SER A 63 5.24 -1.32 5.37
C SER A 63 5.34 -0.54 6.70
N ASN A 64 6.19 0.47 6.77
CA ASN A 64 6.30 1.34 7.95
C ASN A 64 5.00 2.13 8.13
N ILE A 65 4.39 2.01 9.33
CA ILE A 65 3.08 2.61 9.62
C ILE A 65 3.09 4.13 9.46
N ALA A 66 4.20 4.80 9.77
CA ALA A 66 4.30 6.25 9.58
C ALA A 66 4.29 6.64 8.10
N VAL A 67 4.93 5.86 7.22
CA VAL A 67 4.88 6.06 5.76
C VAL A 67 3.47 5.82 5.25
N LEU A 68 2.84 4.72 5.65
CA LEU A 68 1.46 4.41 5.28
C LEU A 68 0.47 5.50 5.74
N ASN A 69 0.68 6.05 6.96
CA ASN A 69 -0.14 7.15 7.47
C ASN A 69 -0.02 8.43 6.64
N VAL A 70 1.19 8.78 6.18
CA VAL A 70 1.38 9.92 5.27
C VAL A 70 0.54 9.72 4.00
N LEU A 71 0.63 8.54 3.38
CA LEU A 71 -0.09 8.22 2.16
C LEU A 71 -1.61 8.12 2.39
N ALA A 72 -2.05 7.54 3.51
CA ALA A 72 -3.47 7.49 3.88
C ALA A 72 -4.08 8.89 3.99
N LYS A 73 -3.36 9.85 4.60
CA LYS A 73 -3.79 11.26 4.70
C LYS A 73 -3.88 11.98 3.35
N LEU A 74 -3.16 11.51 2.34
CA LEU A 74 -3.27 11.99 0.97
C LEU A 74 -4.45 11.38 0.20
N GLY A 75 -5.13 10.39 0.79
CA GLY A 75 -6.25 9.69 0.15
C GLY A 75 -5.83 8.50 -0.71
N SER A 76 -4.58 8.04 -0.58
CA SER A 76 -4.06 6.87 -1.29
C SER A 76 -4.89 5.62 -1.01
N GLY A 77 -5.06 4.78 -2.04
CA GLY A 77 -5.34 3.37 -1.88
C GLY A 77 -4.06 2.59 -1.54
N PHE A 78 -4.22 1.29 -1.31
CA PHE A 78 -3.11 0.40 -0.97
C PHE A 78 -3.25 -0.93 -1.69
N ASP A 79 -2.14 -1.42 -2.24
CA ASP A 79 -2.03 -2.78 -2.76
C ASP A 79 -1.30 -3.63 -1.73
N ILE A 80 -1.97 -4.67 -1.25
CA ILE A 80 -1.49 -5.56 -0.19
C ILE A 80 -1.36 -6.99 -0.70
N VAL A 81 -0.50 -7.77 -0.05
CA VAL A 81 -0.30 -9.20 -0.37
C VAL A 81 -0.45 -10.12 0.86
N SER A 82 -0.88 -9.58 2.01
CA SER A 82 -1.09 -10.36 3.24
C SER A 82 -2.04 -9.67 4.22
N GLU A 83 -2.58 -10.45 5.17
CA GLU A 83 -3.34 -9.92 6.31
C GLU A 83 -2.49 -8.96 7.16
N GLY A 84 -1.19 -9.26 7.34
CA GLY A 84 -0.30 -8.41 8.12
C GLY A 84 -0.15 -7.01 7.51
N GLU A 85 -0.09 -6.91 6.20
CA GLU A 85 -0.10 -5.62 5.50
C GLU A 85 -1.44 -4.89 5.64
N LEU A 86 -2.57 -5.60 5.53
CA LEU A 86 -3.89 -5.00 5.76
C LEU A 86 -3.98 -4.40 7.17
N ARG A 87 -3.56 -5.14 8.19
CA ARG A 87 -3.54 -4.65 9.58
C ARG A 87 -2.72 -3.37 9.73
N ARG A 88 -1.56 -3.28 9.07
CA ARG A 88 -0.73 -2.07 9.06
C ARG A 88 -1.41 -0.91 8.37
N VAL A 89 -2.07 -1.13 7.24
CA VAL A 89 -2.85 -0.12 6.53
C VAL A 89 -3.97 0.43 7.41
N LEU A 90 -4.74 -0.45 8.07
CA LEU A 90 -5.81 -0.03 8.97
C LEU A 90 -5.28 0.76 10.17
N LEU A 91 -4.19 0.31 10.80
CA LEU A 91 -3.52 1.06 11.88
C LEU A 91 -3.01 2.42 11.43
N ALA A 92 -2.58 2.53 10.19
CA ALA A 92 -2.13 3.79 9.60
C ALA A 92 -3.30 4.74 9.25
N GLY A 93 -4.55 4.32 9.39
CA GLY A 93 -5.74 5.10 9.03
C GLY A 93 -6.09 5.03 7.54
N GLY A 94 -5.60 4.01 6.83
CA GLY A 94 -5.98 3.76 5.43
C GLY A 94 -7.42 3.31 5.30
N ASP A 95 -8.08 3.75 4.24
CA ASP A 95 -9.45 3.38 3.91
C ASP A 95 -9.48 1.97 3.28
N PRO A 96 -10.09 0.96 3.93
CA PRO A 96 -10.18 -0.38 3.38
C PRO A 96 -10.91 -0.45 2.04
N GLN A 97 -11.84 0.46 1.78
CA GLN A 97 -12.56 0.54 0.50
C GLN A 97 -11.67 1.03 -0.66
N LYS A 98 -10.43 1.40 -0.38
CA LYS A 98 -9.39 1.70 -1.37
C LYS A 98 -8.26 0.68 -1.37
N VAL A 99 -8.43 -0.46 -0.68
CA VAL A 99 -7.43 -1.53 -0.64
C VAL A 99 -7.72 -2.58 -1.69
N VAL A 100 -6.68 -2.95 -2.44
CA VAL A 100 -6.67 -4.08 -3.38
C VAL A 100 -5.83 -5.20 -2.77
N PHE A 101 -6.37 -6.40 -2.68
CA PHE A 101 -5.66 -7.56 -2.15
C PHE A 101 -5.13 -8.43 -3.28
N SER A 102 -3.85 -8.32 -3.54
CA SER A 102 -3.09 -9.05 -4.55
C SER A 102 -2.34 -10.26 -3.97
N GLY A 103 -1.53 -10.93 -4.81
CA GLY A 103 -0.67 -12.04 -4.39
C GLY A 103 -1.29 -13.41 -4.55
N VAL A 104 -0.43 -14.44 -4.64
CA VAL A 104 -0.78 -15.81 -5.08
C VAL A 104 -1.09 -16.78 -3.95
N ALA A 105 -0.90 -16.40 -2.69
CA ALA A 105 -0.93 -17.31 -1.54
C ALA A 105 -1.96 -16.96 -0.47
N LYS A 106 -3.09 -16.33 -0.87
CA LYS A 106 -4.14 -15.95 0.07
C LYS A 106 -4.83 -17.17 0.68
N ASN A 107 -4.74 -17.33 1.99
CA ASN A 107 -5.45 -18.39 2.70
C ASN A 107 -6.84 -17.96 3.16
N SER A 108 -7.68 -18.92 3.59
CA SER A 108 -9.08 -18.64 3.96
C SER A 108 -9.23 -17.66 5.13
N LYS A 109 -8.27 -17.63 6.08
CA LYS A 109 -8.30 -16.68 7.21
C LYS A 109 -8.01 -15.25 6.74
N GLU A 110 -7.02 -15.07 5.87
CA GLU A 110 -6.67 -13.78 5.28
C GLU A 110 -7.80 -13.23 4.42
N LEU A 111 -8.43 -14.10 3.60
CA LEU A 111 -9.60 -13.75 2.80
C LEU A 111 -10.79 -13.33 3.69
N ALA A 112 -11.08 -14.09 4.75
CA ALA A 112 -12.14 -13.76 5.69
C ALA A 112 -11.87 -12.41 6.39
N PHE A 113 -10.64 -12.14 6.77
CA PHE A 113 -10.26 -10.86 7.37
C PHE A 113 -10.43 -9.71 6.39
N ALA A 114 -9.99 -9.86 5.14
CA ALA A 114 -10.13 -8.85 4.09
C ALA A 114 -11.61 -8.56 3.78
N ILE A 115 -12.43 -9.60 3.60
CA ILE A 115 -13.86 -9.47 3.30
C ILE A 115 -14.59 -8.78 4.45
N LYS A 116 -14.33 -9.15 5.71
CA LYS A 116 -14.91 -8.50 6.90
C LYS A 116 -14.55 -7.02 7.00
N ASN A 117 -13.36 -6.63 6.56
CA ASN A 117 -12.93 -5.24 6.53
C ASN A 117 -13.36 -4.50 5.25
N LYS A 118 -14.10 -5.16 4.34
CA LYS A 118 -14.68 -4.57 3.13
C LYS A 118 -13.60 -3.95 2.22
N VAL A 119 -12.51 -4.70 1.96
CA VAL A 119 -11.51 -4.26 0.98
C VAL A 119 -12.17 -4.05 -0.39
N LYS A 120 -11.64 -3.13 -1.18
CA LYS A 120 -12.19 -2.74 -2.48
C LYS A 120 -12.31 -3.92 -3.43
N SER A 121 -11.24 -4.70 -3.55
CA SER A 121 -11.22 -5.86 -4.45
C SER A 121 -10.19 -6.89 -4.02
N ILE A 122 -10.39 -8.12 -4.49
CA ILE A 122 -9.46 -9.23 -4.35
C ILE A 122 -9.05 -9.66 -5.76
N ASN A 123 -7.75 -9.61 -6.05
CA ASN A 123 -7.19 -10.08 -7.32
C ASN A 123 -7.05 -11.60 -7.27
N ILE A 124 -7.64 -12.29 -8.24
CA ILE A 124 -7.66 -13.74 -8.35
C ILE A 124 -6.57 -14.19 -9.32
N GLU A 125 -5.75 -15.12 -8.87
CA GLU A 125 -4.58 -15.63 -9.62
C GLU A 125 -4.77 -17.08 -10.10
N SER A 126 -5.83 -17.77 -9.65
CA SER A 126 -6.14 -19.14 -10.07
C SER A 126 -7.60 -19.52 -9.82
N VAL A 127 -8.08 -20.56 -10.52
CA VAL A 127 -9.43 -21.10 -10.32
C VAL A 127 -9.59 -21.64 -8.88
N ALA A 128 -8.61 -22.35 -8.36
CA ALA A 128 -8.65 -22.85 -6.98
C ALA A 128 -8.73 -21.73 -5.93
N GLU A 129 -8.17 -20.57 -6.23
CA GLU A 129 -8.32 -19.39 -5.37
C GLU A 129 -9.72 -18.77 -5.49
N LEU A 130 -10.29 -18.76 -6.69
CA LEU A 130 -11.67 -18.31 -6.90
C LEU A 130 -12.65 -19.15 -6.08
N ASP A 131 -12.52 -20.48 -6.12
CA ASP A 131 -13.36 -21.39 -5.34
C ASP A 131 -13.23 -21.10 -3.83
N ARG A 132 -12.01 -20.92 -3.35
CA ARG A 132 -11.74 -20.57 -1.95
C ARG A 132 -12.38 -19.23 -1.54
N VAL A 133 -12.28 -18.22 -2.39
CA VAL A 133 -12.92 -16.91 -2.11
C VAL A 133 -14.43 -17.05 -2.07
N GLN A 134 -15.02 -17.83 -3.00
CA GLN A 134 -16.45 -18.13 -3.04
C GLN A 134 -16.94 -18.81 -1.74
N GLU A 135 -16.24 -19.85 -1.27
CA GLU A 135 -16.55 -20.54 -0.02
C GLU A 135 -16.51 -19.60 1.18
N VAL A 136 -15.44 -18.79 1.29
CA VAL A 136 -15.28 -17.83 2.39
C VAL A 136 -16.36 -16.75 2.34
N ALA A 137 -16.63 -16.17 1.18
CA ALA A 137 -17.66 -15.14 1.02
C ALA A 137 -19.04 -15.68 1.36
N ALA A 138 -19.40 -16.89 0.89
CA ALA A 138 -20.65 -17.56 1.23
C ALA A 138 -20.79 -17.79 2.73
N SER A 139 -19.73 -18.27 3.40
CA SER A 139 -19.74 -18.49 4.86
C SER A 139 -19.96 -17.21 5.67
N LEU A 140 -19.61 -16.06 5.11
CA LEU A 140 -19.76 -14.73 5.74
C LEU A 140 -21.03 -14.01 5.28
N ASN A 141 -21.81 -14.62 4.38
CA ASN A 141 -22.95 -13.98 3.71
C ASN A 141 -22.56 -12.60 3.13
N ALA A 142 -21.39 -12.54 2.46
CA ALA A 142 -20.79 -11.33 1.97
C ALA A 142 -20.61 -11.37 0.45
N THR A 143 -20.66 -10.18 -0.16
CA THR A 143 -20.29 -9.97 -1.56
C THR A 143 -18.95 -9.22 -1.61
N CYS A 144 -18.04 -9.64 -2.47
CA CYS A 144 -16.78 -8.94 -2.71
C CYS A 144 -16.54 -8.75 -4.21
N LEU A 145 -15.86 -7.67 -4.55
CA LEU A 145 -15.44 -7.41 -5.92
C LEU A 145 -14.18 -8.24 -6.21
N LEU A 146 -14.24 -9.03 -7.29
CA LEU A 146 -13.12 -9.81 -7.78
C LEU A 146 -12.54 -9.17 -9.04
N TYR A 147 -11.24 -9.26 -9.18
CA TYR A 147 -10.53 -8.84 -10.37
C TYR A 147 -9.52 -9.92 -10.76
N THR A 148 -9.48 -10.24 -12.06
CA THR A 148 -8.46 -11.13 -12.64
C THR A 148 -7.43 -10.29 -13.37
N SER A 149 -6.16 -10.40 -12.99
CA SER A 149 -5.08 -9.78 -13.75
C SER A 149 -4.88 -10.56 -15.05
N PRO A 150 -4.97 -9.92 -16.24
CA PRO A 150 -4.69 -10.61 -17.47
C PRO A 150 -3.22 -11.03 -17.49
N SER A 151 -2.98 -12.35 -17.46
CA SER A 151 -1.64 -12.90 -17.63
C SER A 151 -1.16 -12.62 -19.07
N PRO A 152 0.13 -12.30 -19.30
CA PRO A 152 0.68 -12.25 -20.65
C PRO A 152 0.52 -13.57 -21.42
N ARG A 153 0.28 -14.70 -20.74
CA ARG A 153 -0.02 -16.01 -21.34
C ARG A 153 -1.45 -16.15 -21.84
N ASP A 154 -2.37 -15.30 -21.37
CA ASP A 154 -3.79 -15.31 -21.79
C ASP A 154 -4.05 -14.46 -23.04
N ARG A 155 -3.00 -13.90 -23.62
CA ARG A 155 -3.03 -13.20 -24.92
C ARG A 155 -2.61 -14.16 -26.03
N GLY A 156 -3.31 -15.28 -26.15
CA GLY A 156 -3.20 -16.18 -27.28
C GLY A 156 -3.88 -15.64 -28.54
#